data_737d7ace5e3316912125b3c57be8620e
#
_entry.id   737d7ace5e3316912125b3c57be8620e
#
_cell.length_a   1.000
_cell.length_b   1.000
_cell.length_c   1.000
_cell.angle_alpha   90.00
_cell.angle_beta   90.00
_cell.angle_gamma   90.00
#
_symmetry.space_group_name_H-M   'P 1'
#
loop_
_entity.id
_entity.type
_entity.pdbx_description
1 polymer ?
#
loop_
_entity_poly.entity_id
_entity_poly.type
_entity_poly.pdbx_seq_one_letter_code
_entity_poly.pdbx_strand_id
1 'polypeptide(L)'
;MSYVKYEEFLKKYGTPRTDAEGGEVALKKPDAIKALDLLKNTDIGILGGDVYELEGDGYFQPAYDNWYCDKNSDEQAIFAKKSRKMAIEYLLNYEEKPDADIWYVIVTDR
;
A
#
# COMPACT_ATOMS: atom_id res chain seq x y z
N MET A 1 0.43 -2.17 19.59
CA MET A 1 -0.55 -2.65 18.63
C MET A 1 -0.02 -2.47 17.22
N SER A 2 -0.34 -3.42 16.38
CA SER A 2 0.24 -3.46 15.04
C SER A 2 -0.17 -2.31 14.15
N TYR A 3 -1.40 -1.79 14.30
CA TYR A 3 -1.81 -0.66 13.46
C TYR A 3 -1.02 0.60 13.79
N VAL A 4 -0.73 0.82 15.07
CA VAL A 4 0.10 1.96 15.47
C VAL A 4 1.49 1.83 14.87
N LYS A 5 2.06 0.63 14.89
CA LYS A 5 3.37 0.37 14.27
C LYS A 5 3.32 0.61 12.76
N TYR A 6 2.21 0.22 12.13
CA TYR A 6 2.01 0.44 10.70
C TYR A 6 2.01 1.95 10.39
N GLU A 7 1.24 2.73 11.14
CA GLU A 7 1.20 4.17 10.94
C GLU A 7 2.56 4.83 11.18
N GLU A 8 3.26 4.39 12.22
CA GLU A 8 4.59 4.92 12.51
C GLU A 8 5.57 4.60 11.39
N PHE A 9 5.47 3.39 10.84
CA PHE A 9 6.30 2.98 9.73
C PHE A 9 6.05 3.85 8.49
N LEU A 10 4.79 4.13 8.20
CA LEU A 10 4.44 5.00 7.08
C LEU A 10 5.04 6.38 7.24
N LYS A 11 4.98 6.93 8.44
CA LYS A 11 5.53 8.26 8.72
C LYS A 11 7.04 8.29 8.57
N LYS A 12 7.70 7.20 8.97
CA LYS A 12 9.16 7.15 8.97
C LYS A 12 9.74 6.88 7.59
N TYR A 13 9.13 5.98 6.83
CA TYR A 13 9.71 5.49 5.58
C TYR A 13 8.93 5.92 4.34
N GLY A 14 7.71 6.38 4.50
CA GLY A 14 6.89 6.78 3.37
C GLY A 14 7.03 8.24 3.04
N THR A 15 6.50 8.60 1.88
CA THR A 15 6.46 9.98 1.42
C THR A 15 5.00 10.35 1.17
N PRO A 16 4.51 11.45 1.73
CA PRO A 16 3.13 11.87 1.41
C PRO A 16 2.98 12.04 -0.09
N ARG A 17 1.92 11.45 -0.64
CA ARG A 17 1.71 11.48 -2.09
C ARG A 17 1.43 12.90 -2.58
N THR A 18 0.66 13.62 -1.79
CA THR A 18 0.40 15.04 -2.05
C THR A 18 0.39 15.77 -0.73
N ASP A 19 0.43 17.10 -0.81
CA ASP A 19 0.20 17.90 0.38
C ASP A 19 -1.28 18.13 0.62
N ALA A 20 -2.13 17.49 -0.16
CA ALA A 20 -3.56 17.57 0.02
C ALA A 20 -3.97 16.72 1.22
N GLU A 21 -5.16 16.98 1.71
CA GLU A 21 -5.74 16.18 2.78
C GLU A 21 -5.98 14.76 2.32
N GLY A 22 -6.16 13.87 3.29
CA GLY A 22 -6.38 12.47 3.02
C GLY A 22 -5.25 11.59 3.47
N GLY A 23 -4.07 12.17 3.61
CA GLY A 23 -2.96 11.49 4.25
C GLY A 23 -2.44 10.25 3.55
N GLU A 24 -2.66 10.13 2.25
CA GLU A 24 -2.09 9.01 1.53
C GLU A 24 -0.58 9.10 1.52
N VAL A 25 0.07 7.97 1.84
CA VAL A 25 1.52 7.90 1.96
C VAL A 25 2.02 6.85 0.97
N ALA A 26 2.96 7.26 0.13
CA ALA A 26 3.54 6.36 -0.86
C ALA A 26 4.79 5.69 -0.30
N LEU A 27 4.98 4.43 -0.66
CA LEU A 27 6.11 3.62 -0.21
C LEU A 27 6.77 2.95 -1.41
N LYS A 28 8.09 2.79 -1.34
CA LYS A 28 8.81 1.95 -2.28
C LYS A 28 8.44 0.49 -2.01
N LYS A 29 8.66 -0.37 -3.00
CA LYS A 29 8.24 -1.77 -2.91
C LYS A 29 8.71 -2.48 -1.64
N PRO A 30 10.00 -2.44 -1.28
CA PRO A 30 10.43 -3.16 -0.07
C PRO A 30 9.73 -2.66 1.19
N ASP A 31 9.52 -1.35 1.27
CA ASP A 31 8.86 -0.75 2.42
C ASP A 31 7.36 -1.05 2.42
N ALA A 32 6.75 -1.10 1.24
CA ALA A 32 5.32 -1.45 1.15
C ALA A 32 5.09 -2.88 1.63
N ILE A 33 5.97 -3.80 1.26
CA ILE A 33 5.86 -5.18 1.70
C ILE A 33 6.05 -5.26 3.22
N LYS A 34 7.02 -4.53 3.76
CA LYS A 34 7.26 -4.49 5.20
C LYS A 34 6.06 -3.91 5.94
N ALA A 35 5.45 -2.87 5.38
CA ALA A 35 4.27 -2.27 6.00
C ALA A 35 3.12 -3.28 6.08
N LEU A 36 2.90 -4.03 5.00
CA LEU A 36 1.87 -5.06 4.99
C LEU A 36 2.16 -6.14 6.02
N ASP A 37 3.43 -6.50 6.21
CA ASP A 37 3.79 -7.51 7.21
C ASP A 37 3.50 -7.03 8.63
N LEU A 38 3.57 -5.73 8.88
CA LEU A 38 3.23 -5.19 10.19
C LEU A 38 1.76 -5.34 10.54
N LEU A 39 0.91 -5.53 9.53
CA LEU A 39 -0.52 -5.77 9.76
C LEU A 39 -0.86 -7.24 9.96
N LYS A 40 0.14 -8.10 9.94
CA LYS A 40 -0.03 -9.53 10.18
C LYS A 40 -0.65 -9.73 11.57
N ASN A 41 -1.60 -10.64 11.65
CA ASN A 41 -2.32 -10.96 12.87
C ASN A 41 -3.23 -9.83 13.35
N THR A 42 -3.61 -8.91 12.46
CA THR A 42 -4.64 -7.93 12.75
C THR A 42 -5.88 -8.23 11.92
N ASP A 43 -6.98 -7.57 12.27
CA ASP A 43 -8.23 -7.66 11.49
C ASP A 43 -8.30 -6.59 10.41
N ILE A 44 -7.21 -5.89 10.15
CA ILE A 44 -7.24 -4.78 9.19
C ILE A 44 -7.15 -5.34 7.77
N GLY A 45 -8.19 -5.07 6.98
CA GLY A 45 -8.24 -5.50 5.60
C GLY A 45 -7.58 -4.50 4.69
N ILE A 46 -7.10 -4.99 3.56
CA ILE A 46 -6.52 -4.16 2.51
C ILE A 46 -7.56 -4.03 1.41
N LEU A 47 -8.04 -2.82 1.19
CA LEU A 47 -9.03 -2.59 0.14
C LEU A 47 -8.39 -2.61 -1.24
N GLY A 48 -7.11 -2.33 -1.31
CA GLY A 48 -6.38 -2.31 -2.56
C GLY A 48 -5.22 -1.35 -2.48
N GLY A 49 -4.80 -0.87 -3.63
CA GLY A 49 -3.75 0.13 -3.67
C GLY A 49 -3.56 0.67 -5.07
N ASP A 50 -2.71 1.66 -5.16
CA ASP A 50 -2.43 2.37 -6.40
C ASP A 50 -0.93 2.45 -6.63
N VAL A 51 -0.56 2.48 -7.90
CA VAL A 51 0.83 2.62 -8.31
C VAL A 51 1.04 4.03 -8.83
N TYR A 52 2.12 4.64 -8.39
CA TYR A 52 2.50 5.99 -8.82
C TYR A 52 3.94 6.01 -9.29
N GLU A 53 4.24 6.97 -10.15
CA GLU A 53 5.59 7.23 -10.58
C GLU A 53 5.97 8.63 -10.09
N LEU A 54 7.10 8.73 -9.39
CA LEU A 54 7.58 10.02 -8.90
C LEU A 54 8.38 10.68 -10.02
N GLU A 55 7.94 11.87 -10.42
CA GLU A 55 8.58 12.63 -11.49
C GLU A 55 9.72 13.50 -10.95
N GLY A 56 10.56 13.95 -11.84
CA GLY A 56 11.71 14.77 -11.46
C GLY A 56 11.35 16.09 -10.79
N ASP A 57 10.11 16.54 -10.96
CA ASP A 57 9.64 17.77 -10.33
C ASP A 57 9.09 17.52 -8.91
N GLY A 58 9.15 16.29 -8.44
CA GLY A 58 8.68 15.94 -7.09
C GLY A 58 7.21 15.59 -6.99
N TYR A 59 6.51 15.52 -8.11
CA TYR A 59 5.10 15.17 -8.11
C TYR A 59 4.89 13.73 -8.48
N PHE A 60 3.94 13.08 -7.79
CA PHE A 60 3.54 11.72 -8.10
C PHE A 60 2.52 11.73 -9.23
N GLN A 61 2.80 10.96 -10.28
CA GLN A 61 1.90 10.78 -11.40
C GLN A 61 1.28 9.39 -11.32
N PRO A 62 -0.03 9.25 -11.52
CA PRO A 62 -0.64 7.93 -11.53
C PRO A 62 -0.04 7.08 -12.65
N ALA A 63 0.34 5.85 -12.33
CA ALA A 63 0.73 4.90 -13.35
C ALA A 63 -0.48 4.21 -13.98
N TYR A 64 -1.67 4.50 -13.44
CA TYR A 64 -2.93 3.93 -13.86
C TYR A 64 -3.03 2.42 -13.66
N ASP A 65 -2.19 1.88 -12.80
CA ASP A 65 -2.26 0.51 -12.34
C ASP A 65 -2.70 0.51 -10.88
N ASN A 66 -3.56 -0.43 -10.56
CA ASN A 66 -4.03 -0.56 -9.18
C ASN A 66 -4.49 -1.99 -8.97
N TRP A 67 -4.76 -2.31 -7.71
CA TRP A 67 -5.42 -3.58 -7.39
C TRP A 67 -6.56 -3.30 -6.41
N TYR A 68 -7.51 -4.20 -6.40
CA TYR A 68 -8.70 -4.06 -5.58
C TYR A 68 -9.02 -5.42 -4.95
N CYS A 69 -9.31 -5.40 -3.66
CA CYS A 69 -9.67 -6.60 -2.92
C CYS A 69 -11.12 -6.50 -2.48
N ASP A 70 -11.92 -7.47 -2.90
CA ASP A 70 -13.34 -7.50 -2.58
C ASP A 70 -13.55 -8.39 -1.36
N LYS A 71 -14.18 -7.85 -0.33
CA LYS A 71 -14.45 -8.61 0.87
C LYS A 71 -15.49 -9.70 0.63
N ASN A 72 -16.42 -9.47 -0.29
CA ASN A 72 -17.52 -10.37 -0.54
C ASN A 72 -18.30 -10.63 0.76
N SER A 73 -18.48 -11.88 1.12
CA SER A 73 -19.16 -12.23 2.36
C SER A 73 -18.20 -12.81 3.40
N ASP A 74 -16.90 -12.63 3.21
CA ASP A 74 -15.91 -13.12 4.15
C ASP A 74 -16.03 -12.40 5.49
N GLU A 75 -15.75 -13.11 6.57
CA GLU A 75 -15.57 -12.49 7.86
C GLU A 75 -14.33 -11.59 7.82
N GLN A 76 -14.33 -10.58 8.69
CA GLN A 76 -13.28 -9.58 8.67
C GLN A 76 -11.87 -10.18 8.81
N ALA A 77 -11.71 -11.13 9.73
CA ALA A 77 -10.40 -11.74 9.95
C ALA A 77 -9.92 -12.49 8.70
N ILE A 78 -10.85 -13.15 8.01
CA ILE A 78 -10.53 -13.87 6.78
C ILE A 78 -10.18 -12.91 5.66
N PHE A 79 -10.97 -11.85 5.52
CA PHE A 79 -10.70 -10.82 4.53
C PHE A 79 -9.34 -10.17 4.77
N ALA A 80 -9.03 -9.85 6.02
CA ALA A 80 -7.74 -9.23 6.36
C ALA A 80 -6.59 -10.10 5.89
N LYS A 81 -6.65 -11.40 6.15
CA LYS A 81 -5.59 -12.33 5.75
C LYS A 81 -5.47 -12.47 4.24
N LYS A 82 -6.61 -12.67 3.56
CA LYS A 82 -6.62 -12.84 2.11
C LYS A 82 -6.17 -11.59 1.38
N SER A 83 -6.68 -10.42 1.81
CA SER A 83 -6.35 -9.18 1.12
C SER A 83 -4.90 -8.78 1.32
N ARG A 84 -4.33 -9.06 2.49
CA ARG A 84 -2.91 -8.81 2.72
C ARG A 84 -2.06 -9.68 1.80
N LYS A 85 -2.43 -10.96 1.66
CA LYS A 85 -1.72 -11.85 0.77
C LYS A 85 -1.80 -11.38 -0.67
N MET A 86 -2.98 -10.97 -1.12
CA MET A 86 -3.15 -10.45 -2.48
C MET A 86 -2.30 -9.21 -2.72
N ALA A 87 -2.26 -8.32 -1.73
CA ALA A 87 -1.46 -7.10 -1.85
C ALA A 87 0.02 -7.42 -1.99
N ILE A 88 0.53 -8.34 -1.17
CA ILE A 88 1.93 -8.74 -1.24
C ILE A 88 2.24 -9.37 -2.59
N GLU A 89 1.37 -10.25 -3.06
CA GLU A 89 1.56 -10.88 -4.37
C GLU A 89 1.55 -9.86 -5.50
N TYR A 90 0.66 -8.89 -5.43
CA TYR A 90 0.62 -7.84 -6.44
C TYR A 90 1.94 -7.06 -6.46
N LEU A 91 2.43 -6.68 -5.29
CA LEU A 91 3.68 -5.93 -5.20
C LEU A 91 4.86 -6.73 -5.72
N LEU A 92 4.93 -8.01 -5.35
CA LEU A 92 6.03 -8.87 -5.80
C LEU A 92 6.03 -9.09 -7.30
N ASN A 93 4.84 -9.13 -7.91
CA ASN A 93 4.70 -9.43 -9.33
C ASN A 93 4.65 -8.19 -10.22
N TYR A 94 4.52 -7.01 -9.63
CA TYR A 94 4.46 -5.81 -10.43
C TYR A 94 5.84 -5.53 -11.05
N GLU A 95 5.87 -5.38 -12.37
CA GLU A 95 7.12 -5.13 -13.09
C GLU A 95 7.37 -3.65 -13.19
N GLU A 96 8.34 -3.17 -12.42
CA GLU A 96 8.74 -1.76 -12.46
C GLU A 96 9.67 -1.53 -13.63
N LYS A 97 9.42 -0.46 -14.38
CA LYS A 97 10.32 -0.08 -15.47
C LYS A 97 11.66 0.36 -14.87
N PRO A 98 12.79 -0.02 -15.50
CA PRO A 98 14.11 0.23 -14.90
C PRO A 98 14.42 1.71 -14.65
N ASP A 99 13.87 2.59 -15.46
CA ASP A 99 14.15 4.02 -15.36
C ASP A 99 13.04 4.81 -14.67
N ALA A 100 12.05 4.10 -14.10
CA ALA A 100 10.92 4.73 -13.42
C ALA A 100 11.10 4.64 -11.91
N ASP A 101 10.68 5.68 -11.21
CA ASP A 101 10.70 5.72 -9.75
C ASP A 101 9.31 5.37 -9.26
N ILE A 102 9.08 4.09 -9.01
CA ILE A 102 7.75 3.56 -8.73
C ILE A 102 7.49 3.50 -7.22
N TRP A 103 6.31 3.95 -6.85
CA TRP A 103 5.85 4.02 -5.46
C TRP A 103 4.45 3.45 -5.37
N TYR A 104 4.06 3.03 -4.18
CA TYR A 104 2.77 2.37 -3.97
C TYR A 104 2.04 3.01 -2.81
N VAL A 105 0.72 3.16 -2.96
CA VAL A 105 -0.15 3.61 -1.87
C VAL A 105 -1.04 2.43 -1.50
N ILE A 106 -1.01 2.05 -0.23
CA ILE A 106 -1.84 0.96 0.28
C ILE A 106 -3.09 1.59 0.91
N VAL A 107 -4.26 1.07 0.54
CA VAL A 107 -5.52 1.55 1.09
C VAL A 107 -6.07 0.48 2.02
N THR A 108 -6.18 0.80 3.29
CA THR A 108 -6.72 -0.12 4.28
C THR A 108 -8.19 0.23 4.55
N ASP A 109 -8.91 -0.72 5.18
CA ASP A 109 -10.31 -0.49 5.54
C ASP A 109 -10.45 0.18 6.90
N ARG A 110 -9.34 0.60 7.49
CA ARG A 110 -9.35 1.27 8.77
C ARG A 110 -9.25 2.78 8.64
#